data_085b79289d26e3edd176cbc861b286f0
#
_entry.id   085b79289d26e3edd176cbc861b286f0
#
_cell.length_a   1.000
_cell.length_b   1.000
_cell.length_c   1.000
_cell.angle_alpha   90.00
_cell.angle_beta   90.00
_cell.angle_gamma   90.00
#
_symmetry.space_group_name_H-M   'P 1'
#
loop_
_entity.id
_entity.type
_entity.pdbx_description
1 polymer ?
#
loop_
_entity_poly.entity_id
_entity_poly.type
_entity_poly.pdbx_seq_one_letter_code
_entity_poly.pdbx_strand_id
1 'polypeptide(L)'
;MGMTGELHGKHVVILGLARQGTALARFLVQAGAEVTVSDIKPKSELKEALASLEGLPIRYVLGKHPLSLLNKADLVCLSGGVPLDIPVVVEARRRGIPLSNDAQLFLERCPAPIIGITGSAGKTTTTALVGEMCRAAGLSTWVGGNIGNLLIADLERIRPDDWVVMELSSFQLELMTVSPHIAAVLNITPNHLDRHSKMEDYIAAKRT
;
A
#
# COMPACT_ATOMS: atom_id res chain seq x y z
N MET A 1 0.94 9.57 21.56
CA MET A 1 -0.32 9.18 20.89
C MET A 1 0.03 7.99 20.02
N GLY A 2 -0.63 6.85 20.17
CA GLY A 2 -0.25 5.63 19.46
C GLY A 2 -0.44 5.75 17.96
N MET A 3 0.39 5.07 17.19
CA MET A 3 0.46 5.03 15.71
C MET A 3 -0.88 4.69 15.01
N THR A 4 -1.87 4.22 15.74
CA THR A 4 -3.19 3.77 15.24
C THR A 4 -4.36 4.72 15.57
N GLY A 5 -4.15 5.72 16.44
CA GLY A 5 -5.24 6.55 16.98
C GLY A 5 -6.06 7.32 15.95
N GLU A 6 -5.45 7.69 14.82
CA GLU A 6 -6.13 8.42 13.74
C GLU A 6 -7.08 7.55 12.90
N LEU A 7 -6.92 6.22 12.92
CA LEU A 7 -7.72 5.27 12.14
C LEU A 7 -8.88 4.68 12.95
N HIS A 8 -8.83 4.80 14.28
CA HIS A 8 -9.87 4.24 15.15
C HIS A 8 -11.24 4.85 14.86
N GLY A 9 -12.22 3.99 14.62
CA GLY A 9 -13.60 4.38 14.29
C GLY A 9 -13.79 4.96 12.88
N LYS A 10 -12.73 5.08 12.06
CA LYS A 10 -12.83 5.53 10.68
C LYS A 10 -13.40 4.43 9.77
N HIS A 11 -14.30 4.82 8.87
CA HIS A 11 -14.78 3.94 7.82
C HIS A 11 -13.77 3.91 6.65
N VAL A 12 -13.04 2.81 6.55
CA VAL A 12 -12.03 2.62 5.50
C VAL A 12 -12.52 1.62 4.46
N VAL A 13 -12.52 2.04 3.20
CA VAL A 13 -12.83 1.18 2.05
C VAL A 13 -11.53 0.73 1.40
N ILE A 14 -11.34 -0.57 1.27
CA ILE A 14 -10.23 -1.16 0.52
C ILE A 14 -10.74 -1.64 -0.83
N LEU A 15 -10.10 -1.19 -1.90
CA LEU A 15 -10.35 -1.68 -3.26
C LEU A 15 -9.27 -2.68 -3.64
N GLY A 16 -9.69 -3.91 -3.96
CA GLY A 16 -8.82 -5.04 -4.30
C GLY A 16 -8.41 -5.88 -3.09
N LEU A 17 -8.66 -7.19 -3.17
CA LEU A 17 -8.37 -8.18 -2.14
C LEU A 17 -7.24 -9.15 -2.59
N ALA A 18 -6.17 -8.59 -3.16
CA ALA A 18 -4.92 -9.30 -3.40
C ALA A 18 -4.03 -9.24 -2.14
N ARG A 19 -2.77 -9.68 -2.23
CA ARG A 19 -1.83 -9.72 -1.09
C ARG A 19 -1.79 -8.43 -0.28
N GLN A 20 -1.63 -7.28 -0.94
CA GLN A 20 -1.57 -5.97 -0.29
C GLN A 20 -2.90 -5.61 0.39
N GLY A 21 -4.03 -5.79 -0.31
CA GLY A 21 -5.36 -5.54 0.24
C GLY A 21 -5.68 -6.42 1.46
N THR A 22 -5.23 -7.67 1.47
CA THR A 22 -5.39 -8.60 2.61
C THR A 22 -4.58 -8.14 3.83
N ALA A 23 -3.29 -7.80 3.64
CA ALA A 23 -2.45 -7.32 4.72
C ALA A 23 -2.98 -5.98 5.29
N LEU A 24 -3.38 -5.09 4.40
CA LEU A 24 -3.96 -3.79 4.75
C LEU A 24 -5.27 -3.93 5.54
N ALA A 25 -6.15 -4.87 5.13
CA ALA A 25 -7.40 -5.13 5.83
C ALA A 25 -7.16 -5.59 7.27
N ARG A 26 -6.19 -6.48 7.48
CA ARG A 26 -5.80 -6.94 8.82
C ARG A 26 -5.25 -5.80 9.67
N PHE A 27 -4.33 -5.02 9.12
CA PHE A 27 -3.76 -3.86 9.79
C PHE A 27 -4.83 -2.84 10.22
N LEU A 28 -5.74 -2.49 9.30
CA LEU A 28 -6.79 -1.51 9.58
C LEU A 28 -7.79 -1.98 10.65
N VAL A 29 -8.15 -3.27 10.64
CA VAL A 29 -8.98 -3.85 11.72
C VAL A 29 -8.25 -3.78 13.06
N GLN A 30 -6.96 -4.13 13.11
CA GLN A 30 -6.14 -4.01 14.33
C GLN A 30 -6.02 -2.56 14.81
N ALA A 31 -5.96 -1.61 13.88
CA ALA A 31 -5.98 -0.17 14.18
C ALA A 31 -7.37 0.36 14.63
N GLY A 32 -8.38 -0.50 14.71
CA GLY A 32 -9.74 -0.14 15.17
C GLY A 32 -10.59 0.57 14.12
N ALA A 33 -10.26 0.48 12.85
CA ALA A 33 -11.08 1.01 11.76
C ALA A 33 -12.28 0.10 11.44
N GLU A 34 -13.36 0.69 10.93
CA GLU A 34 -14.48 -0.04 10.33
C GLU A 34 -14.15 -0.35 8.86
N VAL A 35 -13.80 -1.60 8.57
CA VAL A 35 -13.25 -1.98 7.28
C VAL A 35 -14.31 -2.55 6.33
N THR A 36 -14.40 -1.99 5.14
CA THR A 36 -15.13 -2.56 4.00
C THR A 36 -14.14 -2.91 2.89
N VAL A 37 -14.09 -4.18 2.51
CA VAL A 37 -13.28 -4.64 1.37
C VAL A 37 -14.18 -4.84 0.15
N SER A 38 -13.79 -4.26 -0.98
CA SER A 38 -14.45 -4.45 -2.26
C SER A 38 -13.48 -4.99 -3.31
N ASP A 39 -13.94 -5.98 -4.07
CA ASP A 39 -13.17 -6.54 -5.19
C ASP A 39 -14.09 -6.80 -6.39
N ILE A 40 -13.57 -6.64 -7.61
CA ILE A 40 -14.29 -6.93 -8.84
C ILE A 40 -14.48 -8.44 -9.05
N LYS A 41 -13.59 -9.25 -8.47
CA LYS A 41 -13.66 -10.70 -8.53
C LYS A 41 -14.80 -11.23 -7.67
N PRO A 42 -15.46 -12.31 -8.12
CA PRO A 42 -16.47 -12.99 -7.32
C PRO A 42 -15.85 -13.75 -6.15
N LYS A 43 -16.65 -14.09 -5.15
CA LYS A 43 -16.24 -14.84 -3.96
C LYS A 43 -15.47 -16.14 -4.27
N SER A 44 -15.84 -16.81 -5.38
CA SER A 44 -15.22 -18.07 -5.81
C SER A 44 -13.72 -17.95 -6.13
N GLU A 45 -13.28 -16.78 -6.59
CA GLU A 45 -11.88 -16.50 -6.94
C GLU A 45 -11.04 -15.93 -5.79
N LEU A 46 -11.68 -15.58 -4.67
CA LEU A 46 -11.06 -14.93 -3.52
C LEU A 46 -10.99 -15.82 -2.27
N LYS A 47 -11.18 -17.13 -2.43
CA LYS A 47 -11.32 -18.09 -1.31
C LYS A 47 -10.15 -18.01 -0.32
N GLU A 48 -8.91 -18.03 -0.81
CA GLU A 48 -7.71 -17.99 0.04
C GLU A 48 -7.60 -16.67 0.81
N ALA A 49 -7.83 -15.54 0.11
CA ALA A 49 -7.79 -14.22 0.74
C ALA A 49 -8.87 -14.07 1.81
N LEU A 50 -10.10 -14.55 1.52
CA LEU A 50 -11.21 -14.53 2.47
C LEU A 50 -10.95 -15.43 3.67
N ALA A 51 -10.43 -16.65 3.46
CA ALA A 51 -10.06 -17.56 4.53
C ALA A 51 -8.98 -16.96 5.45
N SER A 52 -8.01 -16.25 4.89
CA SER A 52 -6.95 -15.59 5.66
C SER A 52 -7.44 -14.45 6.56
N LEU A 53 -8.64 -13.90 6.27
CA LEU A 53 -9.29 -12.83 7.05
C LEU A 53 -10.50 -13.33 7.86
N GLU A 54 -10.70 -14.65 7.95
CA GLU A 54 -11.80 -15.23 8.69
C GLU A 54 -11.77 -14.80 10.18
N GLY A 55 -12.93 -14.52 10.73
CA GLY A 55 -13.08 -14.05 12.11
C GLY A 55 -12.85 -12.56 12.31
N LEU A 56 -12.34 -11.82 11.32
CA LEU A 56 -12.20 -10.37 11.41
C LEU A 56 -13.52 -9.65 11.05
N PRO A 57 -13.85 -8.53 11.73
CA PRO A 57 -15.08 -7.76 11.50
C PRO A 57 -14.99 -6.93 10.21
N ILE A 58 -14.95 -7.59 9.07
CA ILE A 58 -14.80 -6.97 7.75
C ILE A 58 -16.09 -7.14 6.96
N ARG A 59 -16.58 -6.04 6.38
CA ARG A 59 -17.66 -6.08 5.40
C ARG A 59 -17.11 -6.32 4.00
N TYR A 60 -17.71 -7.24 3.25
CA TYR A 60 -17.29 -7.56 1.88
C TYR A 60 -18.33 -7.14 0.85
N VAL A 61 -17.86 -6.54 -0.25
CA VAL A 61 -18.63 -6.21 -1.45
C VAL A 61 -17.88 -6.75 -2.67
N LEU A 62 -18.25 -7.95 -3.12
CA LEU A 62 -17.50 -8.70 -4.14
C LEU A 62 -18.26 -8.71 -5.48
N GLY A 63 -17.51 -8.84 -6.58
CA GLY A 63 -18.01 -8.85 -7.95
C GLY A 63 -18.24 -7.47 -8.56
N LYS A 64 -18.06 -6.39 -7.80
CA LYS A 64 -18.25 -5.00 -8.27
C LYS A 64 -17.70 -3.98 -7.27
N HIS A 65 -17.52 -2.74 -7.77
CA HIS A 65 -17.21 -1.56 -6.94
C HIS A 65 -18.36 -0.53 -7.05
N PRO A 66 -19.47 -0.66 -6.30
CA PRO A 66 -20.57 0.29 -6.37
C PRO A 66 -20.20 1.63 -5.71
N LEU A 67 -20.70 2.74 -6.26
CA LEU A 67 -20.46 4.09 -5.70
C LEU A 67 -20.99 4.26 -4.27
N SER A 68 -21.94 3.43 -3.85
CA SER A 68 -22.46 3.43 -2.47
C SER A 68 -21.40 3.07 -1.40
N LEU A 69 -20.26 2.49 -1.79
CA LEU A 69 -19.12 2.28 -0.91
C LEU A 69 -18.62 3.59 -0.27
N LEU A 70 -18.77 4.70 -1.01
CA LEU A 70 -18.27 6.00 -0.62
C LEU A 70 -19.18 6.79 0.34
N ASN A 71 -20.38 6.29 0.62
CA ASN A 71 -21.38 7.07 1.38
C ASN A 71 -20.96 7.40 2.82
N LYS A 72 -20.10 6.59 3.41
CA LYS A 72 -19.57 6.80 4.76
C LYS A 72 -18.03 6.67 4.81
N ALA A 73 -17.38 6.62 3.65
CA ALA A 73 -15.94 6.41 3.60
C ALA A 73 -15.18 7.66 4.07
N ASP A 74 -14.36 7.52 5.09
CA ASP A 74 -13.40 8.52 5.54
C ASP A 74 -12.08 8.40 4.76
N LEU A 75 -11.78 7.21 4.22
CA LEU A 75 -10.56 6.89 3.50
C LEU A 75 -10.83 5.75 2.48
N VAL A 76 -10.26 5.85 1.31
CA VAL A 76 -10.25 4.77 0.31
C VAL A 76 -8.82 4.32 0.07
N CYS A 77 -8.53 3.06 0.35
CA CYS A 77 -7.23 2.44 0.13
C CYS A 77 -7.25 1.56 -1.11
N LEU A 78 -6.27 1.71 -1.97
CA LEU A 78 -6.14 0.95 -3.21
C LEU A 78 -5.03 -0.10 -3.08
N SER A 79 -5.35 -1.35 -3.41
CA SER A 79 -4.34 -2.37 -3.69
C SER A 79 -3.66 -2.10 -5.03
N GLY A 80 -2.37 -2.40 -5.16
CA GLY A 80 -1.53 -2.00 -6.30
C GLY A 80 -1.97 -2.44 -7.70
N GLY A 81 -2.99 -3.32 -7.80
CA GLY A 81 -3.59 -3.72 -9.08
C GLY A 81 -4.79 -2.88 -9.52
N VAL A 82 -5.33 -2.01 -8.67
CA VAL A 82 -6.55 -1.24 -8.93
C VAL A 82 -6.23 0.01 -9.74
N PRO A 83 -6.87 0.22 -10.91
CA PRO A 83 -6.67 1.44 -11.71
C PRO A 83 -7.24 2.69 -11.03
N LEU A 84 -6.61 3.85 -11.26
CA LEU A 84 -7.04 5.12 -10.69
C LEU A 84 -8.21 5.79 -11.44
N ASP A 85 -8.52 5.31 -12.63
CA ASP A 85 -9.56 5.82 -13.53
C ASP A 85 -10.91 5.10 -13.40
N ILE A 86 -11.02 4.10 -12.54
CA ILE A 86 -12.30 3.42 -12.32
C ILE A 86 -13.31 4.35 -11.64
N PRO A 87 -14.61 4.21 -11.94
CA PRO A 87 -15.66 5.15 -11.50
C PRO A 87 -15.67 5.44 -10.00
N VAL A 88 -15.43 4.43 -9.16
CA VAL A 88 -15.43 4.60 -7.70
C VAL A 88 -14.24 5.44 -7.21
N VAL A 89 -13.08 5.34 -7.84
CA VAL A 89 -11.89 6.14 -7.48
C VAL A 89 -12.04 7.57 -7.97
N VAL A 90 -12.53 7.76 -9.20
CA VAL A 90 -12.84 9.10 -9.74
C VAL A 90 -13.85 9.82 -8.88
N GLU A 91 -14.91 9.14 -8.47
CA GLU A 91 -15.95 9.71 -7.60
C GLU A 91 -15.43 9.99 -6.17
N ALA A 92 -14.55 9.15 -5.62
CA ALA A 92 -13.90 9.41 -4.33
C ALA A 92 -13.11 10.72 -4.38
N ARG A 93 -12.30 10.92 -5.43
CA ARG A 93 -11.57 12.19 -5.64
C ARG A 93 -12.52 13.38 -5.78
N ARG A 94 -13.60 13.25 -6.55
CA ARG A 94 -14.61 14.31 -6.73
C ARG A 94 -15.29 14.70 -5.41
N ARG A 95 -15.48 13.75 -4.50
CA ARG A 95 -16.03 14.01 -3.15
C ARG A 95 -14.99 14.50 -2.15
N GLY A 96 -13.72 14.61 -2.52
CA GLY A 96 -12.64 14.97 -1.61
C GLY A 96 -12.32 13.88 -0.57
N ILE A 97 -12.71 12.61 -0.82
CA ILE A 97 -12.35 11.50 0.06
C ILE A 97 -10.88 11.16 -0.19
N PRO A 98 -10.04 11.15 0.86
CA PRO A 98 -8.63 10.81 0.73
C PRO A 98 -8.42 9.43 0.12
N LEU A 99 -7.41 9.32 -0.75
CA LEU A 99 -6.93 8.06 -1.28
C LEU A 99 -5.60 7.69 -0.64
N SER A 100 -5.38 6.41 -0.40
CA SER A 100 -4.13 5.91 0.17
C SER A 100 -3.83 4.49 -0.33
N ASN A 101 -2.73 3.92 0.13
CA ASN A 101 -2.34 2.53 -0.09
C ASN A 101 -1.52 2.02 1.10
N ASP A 102 -1.09 0.76 1.01
CA ASP A 102 -0.28 0.10 2.04
C ASP A 102 1.07 0.83 2.28
N ALA A 103 1.70 1.31 1.22
CA ALA A 103 2.99 2.00 1.31
C ALA A 103 2.86 3.38 1.99
N GLN A 104 1.87 4.18 1.59
CA GLN A 104 1.59 5.48 2.22
C GLN A 104 1.32 5.32 3.72
N LEU A 105 0.38 4.41 4.08
CA LEU A 105 0.02 4.19 5.48
C LEU A 105 1.20 3.65 6.30
N PHE A 106 2.08 2.87 5.67
CA PHE A 106 3.30 2.39 6.30
C PHE A 106 4.30 3.53 6.56
N LEU A 107 4.61 4.34 5.53
CA LEU A 107 5.57 5.44 5.66
C LEU A 107 5.14 6.47 6.71
N GLU A 108 3.85 6.78 6.77
CA GLU A 108 3.29 7.74 7.75
C GLU A 108 3.45 7.27 9.20
N ARG A 109 3.58 5.97 9.43
CA ARG A 109 3.51 5.37 10.77
C ARG A 109 4.76 4.63 11.21
N CYS A 110 5.67 4.37 10.27
CA CYS A 110 6.89 3.66 10.58
C CYS A 110 7.79 4.52 11.48
N PRO A 111 8.18 4.02 12.66
CA PRO A 111 9.02 4.79 13.59
C PRO A 111 10.50 4.79 13.19
N ALA A 112 10.91 3.87 12.29
CA ALA A 112 12.28 3.67 11.86
C ALA A 112 12.62 4.47 10.60
N PRO A 113 13.88 4.83 10.36
CA PRO A 113 14.32 5.39 9.09
C PRO A 113 14.11 4.41 7.93
N ILE A 114 13.60 4.95 6.80
CA ILE A 114 13.23 4.18 5.63
C ILE A 114 14.11 4.55 4.44
N ILE A 115 14.68 3.52 3.80
CA ILE A 115 15.37 3.60 2.51
C ILE A 115 14.38 3.09 1.46
N GLY A 116 13.83 3.97 0.62
CA GLY A 116 12.92 3.64 -0.46
C GLY A 116 13.64 3.44 -1.79
N ILE A 117 13.37 2.33 -2.46
CA ILE A 117 14.01 1.99 -3.74
C ILE A 117 12.94 1.80 -4.81
N THR A 118 13.04 2.60 -5.87
CA THR A 118 12.17 2.49 -7.06
C THR A 118 12.99 2.48 -8.35
N GLY A 119 12.31 2.23 -9.46
CA GLY A 119 12.89 2.19 -10.81
C GLY A 119 12.07 1.31 -11.73
N SER A 120 12.38 1.30 -13.02
CA SER A 120 11.76 0.39 -13.98
C SER A 120 12.27 -1.04 -13.76
N ALA A 121 13.57 -1.22 -13.61
CA ALA A 121 14.24 -2.50 -13.40
C ALA A 121 15.24 -2.45 -12.23
N GLY A 122 15.59 -3.61 -11.68
CA GLY A 122 16.60 -3.77 -10.64
C GLY A 122 16.14 -3.50 -9.21
N LYS A 123 14.91 -3.06 -8.99
CA LYS A 123 14.36 -2.73 -7.66
C LYS A 123 14.60 -3.83 -6.63
N THR A 124 14.09 -5.04 -6.91
CA THR A 124 14.13 -6.18 -6.00
C THR A 124 15.56 -6.56 -5.62
N THR A 125 16.45 -6.64 -6.61
CA THR A 125 17.87 -6.97 -6.38
C THR A 125 18.54 -5.91 -5.52
N THR A 126 18.32 -4.63 -5.83
CA THR A 126 18.92 -3.53 -5.08
C THR A 126 18.36 -3.45 -3.65
N THR A 127 17.05 -3.65 -3.48
CA THR A 127 16.40 -3.68 -2.16
C THR A 127 16.98 -4.81 -1.29
N ALA A 128 17.13 -6.00 -1.85
CA ALA A 128 17.73 -7.13 -1.15
C ALA A 128 19.19 -6.85 -0.79
N LEU A 129 19.99 -6.34 -1.75
CA LEU A 129 21.40 -6.03 -1.55
C LEU A 129 21.63 -4.97 -0.46
N VAL A 130 20.88 -3.87 -0.51
CA VAL A 130 20.95 -2.82 0.51
C VAL A 130 20.54 -3.37 1.88
N GLY A 131 19.52 -4.24 1.93
CA GLY A 131 19.15 -4.93 3.17
C GLY A 131 20.29 -5.77 3.76
N GLU A 132 20.99 -6.54 2.93
CA GLU A 132 22.14 -7.32 3.37
C GLU A 132 23.33 -6.43 3.80
N MET A 133 23.57 -5.31 3.11
CA MET A 133 24.59 -4.33 3.51
C MET A 133 24.28 -3.73 4.89
N CYS A 134 23.02 -3.36 5.16
CA CYS A 134 22.61 -2.86 6.46
C CYS A 134 22.84 -3.91 7.57
N ARG A 135 22.44 -5.16 7.32
CA ARG A 135 22.66 -6.28 8.27
C ARG A 135 24.14 -6.55 8.52
N ALA A 136 24.95 -6.54 7.46
CA ALA A 136 26.40 -6.70 7.58
C ALA A 136 27.07 -5.56 8.37
N ALA A 137 26.48 -4.37 8.35
CA ALA A 137 26.88 -3.24 9.17
C ALA A 137 26.37 -3.32 10.63
N GLY A 138 25.69 -4.42 11.02
CA GLY A 138 25.18 -4.62 12.37
C GLY A 138 23.83 -3.95 12.65
N LEU A 139 23.13 -3.47 11.62
CA LEU A 139 21.83 -2.81 11.78
C LEU A 139 20.69 -3.83 11.79
N SER A 140 19.76 -3.70 12.74
CA SER A 140 18.47 -4.42 12.71
C SER A 140 17.68 -3.92 11.51
N THR A 141 17.37 -4.82 10.54
CA THR A 141 16.90 -4.39 9.22
C THR A 141 15.69 -5.19 8.73
N TRP A 142 14.64 -4.47 8.41
CA TRP A 142 13.42 -4.97 7.76
C TRP A 142 13.52 -4.72 6.25
N VAL A 143 13.18 -5.74 5.46
CA VAL A 143 13.24 -5.66 3.98
C VAL A 143 11.91 -6.14 3.41
N GLY A 144 11.30 -5.32 2.54
CA GLY A 144 10.01 -5.69 1.94
C GLY A 144 9.41 -4.57 1.09
N GLY A 145 8.09 -4.49 1.04
CA GLY A 145 7.31 -3.50 0.31
C GLY A 145 6.51 -4.10 -0.84
N ASN A 146 6.70 -3.63 -2.07
CA ASN A 146 5.97 -4.12 -3.24
C ASN A 146 6.17 -5.62 -3.49
N ILE A 147 7.33 -6.16 -3.16
CA ILE A 147 7.69 -7.58 -3.28
C ILE A 147 8.19 -8.09 -1.93
N GLY A 148 8.12 -9.41 -1.73
CA GLY A 148 8.56 -10.04 -0.49
C GLY A 148 7.57 -9.80 0.67
N ASN A 149 8.07 -9.37 1.81
CA ASN A 149 7.25 -9.09 2.98
C ASN A 149 6.44 -7.82 2.81
N LEU A 150 5.17 -7.86 3.16
CA LEU A 150 4.31 -6.68 3.21
C LEU A 150 4.55 -5.98 4.55
N LEU A 151 5.42 -4.97 4.54
CA LEU A 151 5.89 -4.28 5.74
C LEU A 151 4.78 -3.72 6.64
N ILE A 152 3.62 -3.39 6.06
CA ILE A 152 2.45 -2.95 6.83
C ILE A 152 1.97 -4.01 7.86
N ALA A 153 2.21 -5.29 7.58
CA ALA A 153 1.86 -6.38 8.49
C ALA A 153 2.82 -6.50 9.69
N ASP A 154 4.02 -5.95 9.57
CA ASP A 154 5.05 -6.00 10.61
C ASP A 154 5.22 -4.66 11.35
N LEU A 155 4.44 -3.65 11.03
CA LEU A 155 4.60 -2.27 11.50
C LEU A 155 4.72 -2.16 13.04
N GLU A 156 3.92 -2.92 13.78
CA GLU A 156 3.95 -2.91 15.25
C GLU A 156 5.22 -3.52 15.87
N ARG A 157 5.99 -4.26 15.07
CA ARG A 157 7.22 -4.93 15.48
C ARG A 157 8.47 -4.08 15.23
N ILE A 158 8.35 -3.09 14.35
CA ILE A 158 9.44 -2.20 13.94
C ILE A 158 9.70 -1.19 15.06
N ARG A 159 10.97 -1.03 15.43
CA ARG A 159 11.45 -0.13 16.48
C ARG A 159 12.12 1.11 15.88
N PRO A 160 12.22 2.22 16.61
CA PRO A 160 12.87 3.45 16.13
C PRO A 160 14.34 3.30 15.76
N ASP A 161 15.04 2.34 16.34
CA ASP A 161 16.46 2.02 16.09
C ASP A 161 16.68 0.97 14.99
N ASP A 162 15.59 0.42 14.43
CA ASP A 162 15.67 -0.44 13.25
C ASP A 162 15.89 0.39 11.98
N TRP A 163 16.18 -0.30 10.88
CA TRP A 163 16.20 0.24 9.53
C TRP A 163 15.20 -0.50 8.65
N VAL A 164 14.59 0.24 7.74
CA VAL A 164 13.65 -0.34 6.76
C VAL A 164 14.17 -0.10 5.35
N VAL A 165 14.29 -1.17 4.56
CA VAL A 165 14.60 -1.08 3.12
C VAL A 165 13.37 -1.51 2.34
N MET A 166 12.74 -0.56 1.65
CA MET A 166 11.42 -0.73 1.05
C MET A 166 11.46 -0.61 -0.47
N GLU A 167 11.00 -1.66 -1.16
CA GLU A 167 10.74 -1.58 -2.59
C GLU A 167 9.42 -0.84 -2.86
N LEU A 168 9.46 0.16 -3.73
CA LEU A 168 8.30 0.97 -4.11
C LEU A 168 7.99 0.84 -5.62
N SER A 169 6.75 0.49 -5.94
CA SER A 169 6.24 0.47 -7.32
C SER A 169 5.73 1.86 -7.73
N SER A 170 5.64 2.10 -9.06
CA SER A 170 5.01 3.34 -9.57
C SER A 170 3.57 3.49 -9.11
N PHE A 171 2.81 2.38 -9.03
CA PHE A 171 1.41 2.39 -8.59
C PHE A 171 1.23 2.80 -7.12
N GLN A 172 2.18 2.44 -6.26
CA GLN A 172 2.20 2.91 -4.88
C GLN A 172 2.54 4.40 -4.83
N LEU A 173 3.59 4.81 -5.54
CA LEU A 173 4.06 6.19 -5.58
C LEU A 173 3.04 7.19 -6.12
N GLU A 174 2.16 6.80 -7.08
CA GLU A 174 1.08 7.66 -7.60
C GLU A 174 0.12 8.21 -6.53
N LEU A 175 -0.01 7.53 -5.41
CA LEU A 175 -0.88 7.91 -4.30
C LEU A 175 -0.13 8.45 -3.10
N MET A 176 1.19 8.39 -3.12
CA MET A 176 2.02 8.79 -1.99
C MET A 176 2.19 10.30 -1.94
N THR A 177 2.13 10.84 -0.73
CA THR A 177 2.34 12.26 -0.42
C THR A 177 3.49 12.46 0.56
N VAL A 178 4.08 11.38 1.04
CA VAL A 178 5.26 11.37 1.92
C VAL A 178 6.39 10.60 1.26
N SER A 179 7.61 11.08 1.42
CA SER A 179 8.83 10.44 0.90
C SER A 179 9.52 9.63 1.99
N PRO A 180 10.25 8.54 1.64
CA PRO A 180 11.16 7.89 2.57
C PRO A 180 12.30 8.82 2.99
N HIS A 181 12.99 8.49 4.07
CA HIS A 181 14.13 9.27 4.58
C HIS A 181 15.30 9.31 3.59
N ILE A 182 15.53 8.19 2.90
CA ILE A 182 16.48 8.08 1.80
C ILE A 182 15.73 7.46 0.62
N ALA A 183 15.84 8.07 -0.54
CA ALA A 183 15.19 7.59 -1.76
C ALA A 183 16.19 7.34 -2.87
N ALA A 184 16.05 6.22 -3.57
CA ALA A 184 16.84 5.87 -4.75
C ALA A 184 15.94 5.56 -5.94
N VAL A 185 16.15 6.26 -7.05
CA VAL A 185 15.55 5.96 -8.35
C VAL A 185 16.64 5.37 -9.24
N LEU A 186 16.57 4.06 -9.50
CA LEU A 186 17.63 3.33 -10.19
C LEU A 186 17.71 3.67 -11.68
N ASN A 187 16.57 3.64 -12.33
CA ASN A 187 16.43 3.92 -13.76
C ASN A 187 14.97 4.21 -14.10
N ILE A 188 14.77 4.92 -15.20
CA ILE A 188 13.44 5.18 -15.77
C ILE A 188 13.50 4.83 -17.26
N THR A 189 12.95 3.68 -17.62
CA THR A 189 12.80 3.20 -18.99
C THR A 189 11.34 2.88 -19.26
N PRO A 190 10.85 2.88 -20.49
CA PRO A 190 9.47 2.55 -20.81
C PRO A 190 9.06 1.23 -20.19
N ASN A 191 8.08 1.28 -19.28
CA ASN A 191 7.52 0.11 -18.60
C ASN A 191 6.09 0.45 -18.15
N HIS A 192 5.21 -0.56 -18.08
CA HIS A 192 3.82 -0.39 -17.66
C HIS A 192 3.04 0.67 -18.46
N LEU A 193 3.32 0.82 -19.76
CA LEU A 193 2.61 1.76 -20.66
C LEU A 193 1.15 1.35 -20.93
N ASP A 194 0.77 0.15 -20.53
CA ASP A 194 -0.61 -0.32 -20.46
C ASP A 194 -1.40 0.34 -19.30
N ARG A 195 -0.70 0.90 -18.33
CA ARG A 195 -1.27 1.53 -17.12
C ARG A 195 -0.97 3.02 -17.04
N HIS A 196 0.23 3.44 -17.40
CA HIS A 196 0.61 4.85 -17.54
C HIS A 196 0.44 5.22 -19.02
N SER A 197 -0.54 6.06 -19.33
CA SER A 197 -0.86 6.42 -20.71
C SER A 197 0.29 7.13 -21.45
N LYS A 198 1.19 7.75 -20.70
CA LYS A 198 2.37 8.47 -21.20
C LYS A 198 3.57 8.26 -20.29
N MET A 199 4.75 8.40 -20.87
CA MET A 199 6.02 8.30 -20.14
C MET A 199 6.16 9.40 -19.06
N GLU A 200 5.60 10.59 -19.34
CA GLU A 200 5.56 11.72 -18.41
C GLU A 200 4.82 11.37 -17.12
N ASP A 201 3.69 10.67 -17.22
CA ASP A 201 2.90 10.23 -16.06
C ASP A 201 3.70 9.22 -15.22
N TYR A 202 4.41 8.30 -15.89
CA TYR A 202 5.29 7.33 -15.22
C TYR A 202 6.47 7.98 -14.51
N ILE A 203 7.06 9.02 -15.13
CA ILE A 203 8.13 9.82 -14.51
C ILE A 203 7.55 10.60 -13.32
N ALA A 204 6.40 11.25 -13.51
CA ALA A 204 5.74 12.03 -12.46
C ALA A 204 5.44 11.18 -11.21
N ALA A 205 4.95 9.94 -11.40
CA ALA A 205 4.70 9.01 -10.30
C ALA A 205 5.95 8.68 -9.46
N LYS A 206 7.16 8.79 -10.02
CA LYS A 206 8.43 8.51 -9.31
C LYS A 206 9.10 9.74 -8.68
N ARG A 207 8.46 10.91 -8.76
CA ARG A 207 9.00 12.18 -8.23
C ARG A 207 8.56 12.50 -6.80
N THR A 208 7.62 11.71 -6.28
CA THR A 208 7.01 11.92 -4.96
C THR A 208 7.98 11.73 -3.82
#